data_40f376875130c3262adcfaf1ea163673
#
_entry.id   40f376875130c3262adcfaf1ea163673
#
_cell.length_a   1.000
_cell.length_b   1.000
_cell.length_c   1.000
_cell.angle_alpha   90.00
_cell.angle_beta   90.00
_cell.angle_gamma   90.00
#
_symmetry.space_group_name_H-M   'P 1'
#
loop_
_entity.id
_entity.type
_entity.pdbx_description
1 polymer ?
#
loop_
_entity_poly.entity_id
_entity_poly.type
_entity_poly.pdbx_seq_one_letter_code
_entity_poly.pdbx_strand_id
1 'polypeptide(L)'
;MSNADTVSTDILIIGGGPSGLATSIHLADTLKQKGLNHRILLIEKGSSIGSHILSGAVIKTDVFRNLLPDVDFNEIPFNAKVATDSTVLLSKNGSLTLPFHVPYMNNRGNYTASLGHVCRYLAKKAEEKGVEIYTGFSVSDILYKDGKVIGAKTIDTGVDHHGNQMENFQPGTRIEAKLTIFAEGTRGSLAKQLIKKYDLEKDKNCQIYSLGVKELWSVPEGNIKPGEVYHTMGYPLNLKEFGGGFVYGLNDNKVAVGLVVGLEYEDPTFDVHDAFQVWKTNPFIAKFLKGGKLVEYGAKTLPEGGYYSIPKLYTDNALIVGDSAGLVTMPALKGIHLAITSGMLAAKTAAEALSKNDFSEKALSRYESLMKDSVIYKEMYPVRNFRQGFSKGLLIGGLNFGTLLITGGAGFFGKLKSHPDKDATKTLSEFKGKPFKERFKGKLDFDKVLTFDKVTDVYYSGVNHDEQQVPHVKINNPESFNAINIKQYGAPCQFFCSSEVYELHTDKNGHQELRIHAENCMHCKTCDIKTPGDGITWSVPNGGNGPDFQNM
;
A
#
# COMPACT_ATOMS: atom_id res chain seq x y z
N MET A 1 -1.48 -20.48 -33.48
CA MET A 1 -1.43 -19.38 -32.50
C MET A 1 -2.86 -18.89 -32.35
N SER A 2 -3.51 -19.10 -31.22
CA SER A 2 -4.83 -18.51 -30.95
C SER A 2 -4.64 -16.99 -30.88
N ASN A 3 -5.41 -16.23 -31.67
CA ASN A 3 -5.40 -14.77 -31.55
C ASN A 3 -5.91 -14.41 -30.16
N ALA A 4 -5.20 -13.54 -29.46
CA ALA A 4 -5.68 -12.98 -28.20
C ALA A 4 -7.02 -12.26 -28.42
N ASP A 5 -8.01 -12.54 -27.59
CA ASP A 5 -9.29 -11.83 -27.65
C ASP A 5 -9.08 -10.34 -27.39
N THR A 6 -9.82 -9.52 -28.15
CA THR A 6 -9.79 -8.07 -28.00
C THR A 6 -11.15 -7.57 -27.51
N VAL A 7 -11.13 -6.87 -26.40
CA VAL A 7 -12.31 -6.19 -25.81
C VAL A 7 -12.10 -4.68 -25.93
N SER A 8 -13.15 -3.94 -26.34
CA SER A 8 -13.10 -2.49 -26.41
C SER A 8 -13.99 -1.84 -25.34
N THR A 9 -13.49 -0.78 -24.72
CA THR A 9 -14.24 0.03 -23.75
C THR A 9 -13.94 1.52 -23.97
N ASP A 10 -14.77 2.41 -23.45
CA ASP A 10 -14.43 3.84 -23.45
C ASP A 10 -13.42 4.16 -22.35
N ILE A 11 -13.66 3.64 -21.15
CA ILE A 11 -12.80 3.85 -19.97
C ILE A 11 -12.40 2.51 -19.37
N LEU A 12 -11.10 2.31 -19.19
CA LEU A 12 -10.53 1.20 -18.46
C LEU A 12 -9.98 1.69 -17.11
N ILE A 13 -10.43 1.08 -16.02
CA ILE A 13 -9.91 1.33 -14.66
C ILE A 13 -9.18 0.08 -14.18
N ILE A 14 -7.91 0.20 -13.80
CA ILE A 14 -7.09 -0.92 -13.34
C ILE A 14 -6.90 -0.82 -11.83
N GLY A 15 -7.59 -1.68 -11.08
CA GLY A 15 -7.58 -1.79 -9.63
C GLY A 15 -8.90 -1.42 -8.96
N GLY A 16 -9.46 -2.37 -8.19
CA GLY A 16 -10.73 -2.28 -7.46
C GLY A 16 -10.59 -1.75 -6.02
N GLY A 17 -9.59 -0.90 -5.78
CA GLY A 17 -9.42 -0.21 -4.50
C GLY A 17 -10.27 1.06 -4.38
N PRO A 18 -10.14 1.81 -3.26
CA PRO A 18 -10.97 3.00 -2.99
C PRO A 18 -10.95 4.04 -4.10
N SER A 19 -9.79 4.27 -4.74
CA SER A 19 -9.66 5.26 -5.82
C SER A 19 -10.32 4.81 -7.12
N GLY A 20 -10.13 3.52 -7.50
CA GLY A 20 -10.75 2.97 -8.71
C GLY A 20 -12.27 2.91 -8.61
N LEU A 21 -12.79 2.46 -7.47
CA LEU A 21 -14.23 2.41 -7.21
C LEU A 21 -14.85 3.81 -7.13
N ALA A 22 -14.16 4.76 -6.49
CA ALA A 22 -14.63 6.16 -6.47
C ALA A 22 -14.63 6.79 -7.87
N THR A 23 -13.63 6.46 -8.69
CA THR A 23 -13.58 6.90 -10.09
C THR A 23 -14.78 6.35 -10.86
N SER A 24 -15.04 5.05 -10.76
CA SER A 24 -16.12 4.39 -11.51
C SER A 24 -17.51 4.91 -11.12
N ILE A 25 -17.79 5.02 -9.82
CA ILE A 25 -19.06 5.53 -9.29
C ILE A 25 -19.29 6.97 -9.75
N HIS A 26 -18.33 7.86 -9.49
CA HIS A 26 -18.50 9.29 -9.80
C HIS A 26 -18.54 9.57 -11.30
N LEU A 27 -17.81 8.76 -12.11
CA LEU A 27 -17.88 8.85 -13.57
C LEU A 27 -19.24 8.41 -14.08
N ALA A 28 -19.76 7.27 -13.64
CA ALA A 28 -21.09 6.78 -14.03
C ALA A 28 -22.18 7.81 -13.72
N ASP A 29 -22.17 8.39 -12.52
CA ASP A 29 -23.12 9.45 -12.13
C ASP A 29 -22.97 10.70 -13.01
N THR A 30 -21.74 11.14 -13.27
CA THR A 30 -21.48 12.32 -14.10
C THR A 30 -21.92 12.11 -15.54
N LEU A 31 -21.68 10.93 -16.10
CA LEU A 31 -22.12 10.60 -17.46
C LEU A 31 -23.64 10.54 -17.56
N LYS A 32 -24.30 9.91 -16.59
CA LYS A 32 -25.77 9.86 -16.50
C LYS A 32 -26.39 11.27 -16.46
N GLN A 33 -25.82 12.15 -15.60
CA GLN A 33 -26.28 13.56 -15.51
C GLN A 33 -26.11 14.33 -16.81
N LYS A 34 -25.09 14.00 -17.63
CA LYS A 34 -24.85 14.61 -18.94
C LYS A 34 -25.60 13.93 -20.09
N GLY A 35 -26.35 12.87 -19.85
CA GLY A 35 -27.02 12.09 -20.90
C GLY A 35 -26.04 11.35 -21.83
N LEU A 36 -24.82 11.06 -21.35
CA LEU A 36 -23.80 10.36 -22.11
C LEU A 36 -23.80 8.89 -21.75
N ASN A 37 -23.74 8.01 -22.74
CA ASN A 37 -23.65 6.57 -22.56
C ASN A 37 -22.28 6.09 -23.02
N HIS A 38 -21.42 5.74 -22.05
CA HIS A 38 -20.08 5.23 -22.27
C HIS A 38 -19.83 4.01 -21.40
N ARG A 39 -19.13 3.02 -21.94
CA ARG A 39 -18.77 1.79 -21.26
C ARG A 39 -17.61 2.04 -20.29
N ILE A 40 -17.82 1.70 -19.01
CA ILE A 40 -16.81 1.77 -17.97
C ILE A 40 -16.47 0.34 -17.52
N LEU A 41 -15.22 -0.05 -17.70
CA LEU A 41 -14.70 -1.36 -17.32
C LEU A 41 -13.68 -1.21 -16.19
N LEU A 42 -13.90 -1.90 -15.07
CA LEU A 42 -12.96 -1.98 -13.96
C LEU A 42 -12.42 -3.41 -13.83
N ILE A 43 -11.11 -3.54 -13.75
CA ILE A 43 -10.43 -4.83 -13.60
C ILE A 43 -9.68 -4.87 -12.27
N GLU A 44 -9.88 -5.98 -11.53
CA GLU A 44 -9.19 -6.28 -10.27
C GLU A 44 -8.48 -7.63 -10.36
N LYS A 45 -7.21 -7.67 -9.91
CA LYS A 45 -6.42 -8.91 -9.91
C LYS A 45 -6.81 -9.89 -8.81
N GLY A 46 -7.33 -9.41 -7.68
CA GLY A 46 -7.81 -10.25 -6.59
C GLY A 46 -8.99 -11.13 -7.00
N SER A 47 -9.18 -12.24 -6.33
CA SER A 47 -10.32 -13.17 -6.54
C SER A 47 -11.67 -12.47 -6.35
N SER A 48 -11.71 -11.47 -5.50
CA SER A 48 -12.87 -10.61 -5.25
C SER A 48 -12.42 -9.18 -4.89
N ILE A 49 -13.34 -8.22 -4.97
CA ILE A 49 -13.08 -6.87 -4.46
C ILE A 49 -12.80 -6.95 -2.95
N GLY A 50 -11.71 -6.35 -2.52
CA GLY A 50 -11.32 -6.30 -1.11
C GLY A 50 -10.31 -7.37 -0.68
N SER A 51 -10.15 -8.49 -1.40
CA SER A 51 -9.26 -9.59 -1.01
C SER A 51 -7.79 -9.18 -0.87
N HIS A 52 -7.34 -8.17 -1.61
CA HIS A 52 -5.97 -7.65 -1.51
C HIS A 52 -5.87 -6.31 -0.76
N ILE A 53 -6.94 -5.88 -0.10
CA ILE A 53 -6.99 -4.59 0.58
C ILE A 53 -6.65 -4.78 2.06
N LEU A 54 -5.60 -4.09 2.49
CA LEU A 54 -5.19 -4.00 3.89
C LEU A 54 -5.00 -2.54 4.28
N SER A 55 -5.66 -2.14 5.37
CA SER A 55 -5.52 -0.80 5.94
C SER A 55 -5.66 -0.81 7.45
N GLY A 56 -5.19 0.20 8.15
CA GLY A 56 -5.31 0.39 9.57
C GLY A 56 -6.67 0.02 10.18
N ALA A 57 -7.84 0.47 9.82
CA ALA A 57 -8.13 1.71 9.16
C ALA A 57 -8.93 2.60 10.11
N VAL A 58 -8.54 3.83 10.25
CA VAL A 58 -9.39 4.90 10.78
C VAL A 58 -9.66 5.86 9.62
N ILE A 59 -10.93 5.96 9.22
CA ILE A 59 -11.35 6.61 7.98
C ILE A 59 -11.95 7.98 8.25
N LYS A 60 -11.53 9.01 7.51
CA LYS A 60 -12.24 10.29 7.38
C LYS A 60 -13.44 10.08 6.47
N THR A 61 -14.64 10.21 7.02
CA THR A 61 -15.86 9.76 6.33
C THR A 61 -16.57 10.81 5.50
N ASP A 62 -16.23 12.08 5.64
CA ASP A 62 -16.91 13.18 4.90
C ASP A 62 -16.84 13.01 3.38
N VAL A 63 -15.76 12.40 2.86
CA VAL A 63 -15.59 12.14 1.43
C VAL A 63 -16.67 11.22 0.87
N PHE A 64 -17.21 10.30 1.68
CA PHE A 64 -18.27 9.37 1.26
C PHE A 64 -19.60 10.07 1.03
N ARG A 65 -19.90 11.15 1.78
CA ARG A 65 -21.09 11.99 1.52
C ARG A 65 -21.02 12.69 0.16
N ASN A 66 -19.81 13.01 -0.28
CA ASN A 66 -19.60 13.60 -1.62
C ASN A 66 -19.63 12.55 -2.73
N LEU A 67 -19.19 11.33 -2.43
CA LEU A 67 -19.17 10.22 -3.39
C LEU A 67 -20.57 9.60 -3.59
N LEU A 68 -21.31 9.48 -2.49
CA LEU A 68 -22.63 8.81 -2.41
C LEU A 68 -23.64 9.73 -1.72
N PRO A 69 -24.03 10.86 -2.34
CA PRO A 69 -24.87 11.87 -1.70
C PRO A 69 -26.29 11.37 -1.36
N ASP A 70 -26.78 10.40 -2.12
CA ASP A 70 -28.15 9.87 -2.00
C ASP A 70 -28.24 8.60 -1.13
N VAL A 71 -27.11 8.16 -0.54
CA VAL A 71 -27.06 6.95 0.30
C VAL A 71 -27.15 7.32 1.77
N ASP A 72 -27.95 6.57 2.54
CA ASP A 72 -27.90 6.70 3.99
C ASP A 72 -26.50 6.33 4.50
N PHE A 73 -25.87 7.25 5.20
CA PHE A 73 -24.54 7.08 5.75
C PHE A 73 -24.38 5.82 6.62
N ASN A 74 -25.46 5.40 7.27
CA ASN A 74 -25.49 4.20 8.13
C ASN A 74 -25.44 2.88 7.33
N GLU A 75 -25.70 2.90 6.01
CA GLU A 75 -25.56 1.71 5.15
C GLU A 75 -24.10 1.40 4.84
N ILE A 76 -23.20 2.39 4.96
CA ILE A 76 -21.78 2.19 4.70
C ILE A 76 -21.18 1.38 5.86
N PRO A 77 -20.48 0.27 5.59
CA PRO A 77 -20.05 -0.67 6.62
C PRO A 77 -18.84 -0.16 7.43
N PHE A 78 -19.04 0.98 8.11
CA PHE A 78 -18.10 1.43 9.13
C PHE A 78 -18.33 0.66 10.42
N ASN A 79 -17.27 0.47 11.22
CA ASN A 79 -17.40 -0.20 12.51
C ASN A 79 -17.92 0.77 13.58
N ALA A 80 -17.04 1.55 14.19
CA ALA A 80 -17.38 2.43 15.29
C ALA A 80 -16.83 3.84 15.08
N LYS A 81 -17.62 4.84 15.53
CA LYS A 81 -17.13 6.22 15.61
C LYS A 81 -16.03 6.31 16.66
N VAL A 82 -14.91 6.97 16.32
CA VAL A 82 -13.81 7.17 17.25
C VAL A 82 -14.27 8.03 18.42
N ALA A 83 -14.31 7.42 19.59
CA ALA A 83 -14.67 8.07 20.85
C ALA A 83 -13.43 8.49 21.65
N THR A 84 -12.42 7.62 21.70
CA THR A 84 -11.17 7.86 22.40
C THR A 84 -10.01 7.75 21.42
N ASP A 85 -9.11 8.74 21.45
CA ASP A 85 -7.91 8.77 20.63
C ASP A 85 -6.73 9.20 21.50
N SER A 86 -5.66 8.43 21.54
CA SER A 86 -4.52 8.67 22.41
C SER A 86 -3.20 8.33 21.73
N THR A 87 -2.18 9.14 21.99
CA THR A 87 -0.79 8.84 21.62
C THR A 87 -0.03 8.35 22.85
N VAL A 88 0.68 7.23 22.70
CA VAL A 88 1.37 6.53 23.80
C VAL A 88 2.83 6.34 23.44
N LEU A 89 3.73 6.79 24.29
CA LEU A 89 5.16 6.48 24.19
C LEU A 89 5.43 5.15 24.90
N LEU A 90 6.05 4.21 24.19
CA LEU A 90 6.43 2.93 24.72
C LEU A 90 7.91 2.90 25.09
N SER A 91 8.22 2.38 26.27
CA SER A 91 9.54 1.90 26.67
C SER A 91 9.53 0.37 26.66
N LYS A 92 10.66 -0.26 26.95
CA LYS A 92 10.76 -1.75 26.97
C LYS A 92 9.68 -2.43 27.83
N ASN A 93 9.36 -1.84 28.99
CA ASN A 93 8.48 -2.47 30.00
C ASN A 93 7.38 -1.51 30.49
N GLY A 94 7.17 -0.37 29.82
CA GLY A 94 6.23 0.62 30.28
C GLY A 94 5.65 1.45 29.15
N SER A 95 4.69 2.30 29.50
CA SER A 95 4.03 3.21 28.59
C SER A 95 3.74 4.54 29.26
N LEU A 96 3.74 5.61 28.47
CA LEU A 96 3.33 6.95 28.89
C LEU A 96 2.32 7.51 27.88
N THR A 97 1.09 7.68 28.30
CA THR A 97 0.08 8.36 27.47
C THR A 97 0.34 9.86 27.48
N LEU A 98 0.47 10.46 26.29
CA LEU A 98 0.67 11.89 26.16
C LEU A 98 -0.62 12.64 26.55
N PRO A 99 -0.53 13.74 27.31
CA PRO A 99 -1.72 14.51 27.70
C PRO A 99 -2.27 15.42 26.59
N PHE A 100 -1.71 15.31 25.37
CA PHE A 100 -2.08 16.10 24.20
C PHE A 100 -2.04 15.24 22.94
N HIS A 101 -2.78 15.65 21.91
CA HIS A 101 -2.68 15.05 20.59
C HIS A 101 -1.47 15.61 19.84
N VAL A 102 -0.71 14.71 19.21
CA VAL A 102 0.29 15.13 18.22
C VAL A 102 -0.46 15.83 17.06
N PRO A 103 0.01 17.00 16.59
CA PRO A 103 -0.64 17.69 15.49
C PRO A 103 -0.94 16.78 14.30
N TYR A 104 -2.10 16.92 13.68
CA TYR A 104 -2.67 16.09 12.61
C TYR A 104 -3.12 14.67 13.01
N MET A 105 -2.77 14.14 14.18
CA MET A 105 -3.12 12.76 14.60
C MET A 105 -4.48 12.65 15.33
N ASN A 106 -5.27 13.71 15.40
CA ASN A 106 -6.59 13.66 16.04
C ASN A 106 -7.59 12.93 15.14
N ASN A 107 -8.13 11.83 15.64
CA ASN A 107 -9.10 10.98 14.92
C ASN A 107 -10.52 11.08 15.43
N ARG A 108 -10.81 11.93 16.41
CA ARG A 108 -12.17 12.10 16.94
C ARG A 108 -13.14 12.48 15.81
N GLY A 109 -14.26 11.78 15.73
CA GLY A 109 -15.27 11.97 14.70
C GLY A 109 -15.05 11.11 13.44
N ASN A 110 -13.85 10.56 13.24
CA ASN A 110 -13.60 9.54 12.22
C ASN A 110 -14.23 8.19 12.64
N TYR A 111 -14.13 7.19 11.77
CA TYR A 111 -14.66 5.86 12.03
C TYR A 111 -13.58 4.79 11.87
N THR A 112 -13.57 3.79 12.75
CA THR A 112 -12.85 2.55 12.51
C THR A 112 -13.61 1.72 11.48
N ALA A 113 -12.91 0.99 10.63
CA ALA A 113 -13.53 0.17 9.57
C ALA A 113 -12.59 -0.94 9.07
N SER A 114 -13.16 -1.96 8.42
CA SER A 114 -12.46 -2.77 7.44
C SER A 114 -12.56 -2.08 6.08
N LEU A 115 -11.43 -1.72 5.50
CA LEU A 115 -11.44 -1.09 4.17
C LEU A 115 -11.87 -2.07 3.09
N GLY A 116 -11.60 -3.38 3.27
CA GLY A 116 -12.11 -4.43 2.40
C GLY A 116 -13.64 -4.45 2.34
N HIS A 117 -14.31 -4.38 3.51
CA HIS A 117 -15.78 -4.30 3.58
C HIS A 117 -16.32 -3.04 2.87
N VAL A 118 -15.70 -1.89 3.13
CA VAL A 118 -16.08 -0.64 2.47
C VAL A 118 -15.94 -0.75 0.95
N CYS A 119 -14.85 -1.34 0.45
CA CYS A 119 -14.66 -1.50 -0.99
C CYS A 119 -15.67 -2.47 -1.61
N ARG A 120 -16.01 -3.58 -0.95
CA ARG A 120 -17.09 -4.47 -1.40
C ARG A 120 -18.43 -3.74 -1.51
N TYR A 121 -18.74 -2.89 -0.53
CA TYR A 121 -19.93 -2.05 -0.58
C TYR A 121 -19.88 -1.06 -1.77
N LEU A 122 -18.76 -0.37 -1.97
CA LEU A 122 -18.58 0.55 -3.10
C LEU A 122 -18.67 -0.15 -4.46
N ALA A 123 -18.15 -1.38 -4.58
CA ALA A 123 -18.24 -2.16 -5.80
C ALA A 123 -19.70 -2.45 -6.17
N LYS A 124 -20.51 -2.89 -5.20
CA LYS A 124 -21.95 -3.07 -5.41
C LYS A 124 -22.61 -1.76 -5.89
N LYS A 125 -22.25 -0.62 -5.28
CA LYS A 125 -22.79 0.70 -5.73
C LYS A 125 -22.32 1.09 -7.14
N ALA A 126 -21.12 0.69 -7.56
CA ALA A 126 -20.64 0.89 -8.92
C ALA A 126 -21.40 0.02 -9.92
N GLU A 127 -21.63 -1.26 -9.62
CA GLU A 127 -22.39 -2.20 -10.45
C GLU A 127 -23.87 -1.74 -10.60
N GLU A 128 -24.50 -1.25 -9.52
CA GLU A 128 -25.86 -0.67 -9.55
C GLU A 128 -25.96 0.54 -10.52
N LYS A 129 -24.83 1.18 -10.84
CA LYS A 129 -24.73 2.29 -11.78
C LYS A 129 -24.28 1.88 -13.19
N GLY A 130 -24.17 0.56 -13.46
CA GLY A 130 -23.82 0.02 -14.76
C GLY A 130 -22.32 -0.08 -15.05
N VAL A 131 -21.46 0.00 -14.03
CA VAL A 131 -20.03 -0.26 -14.19
C VAL A 131 -19.81 -1.77 -14.29
N GLU A 132 -19.05 -2.19 -15.29
CA GLU A 132 -18.64 -3.59 -15.42
C GLU A 132 -17.38 -3.85 -14.58
N ILE A 133 -17.48 -4.75 -13.59
CA ILE A 133 -16.38 -5.11 -12.69
C ILE A 133 -15.99 -6.57 -12.94
N TYR A 134 -14.71 -6.79 -13.27
CA TYR A 134 -14.15 -8.12 -13.44
C TYR A 134 -13.02 -8.34 -12.43
N THR A 135 -13.21 -9.32 -11.56
CA THR A 135 -12.21 -9.77 -10.57
C THR A 135 -11.49 -11.02 -11.07
N GLY A 136 -10.31 -11.30 -10.50
CA GLY A 136 -9.49 -12.43 -10.92
C GLY A 136 -8.74 -12.22 -12.24
N PHE A 137 -8.55 -10.96 -12.65
CA PHE A 137 -7.82 -10.62 -13.88
C PHE A 137 -6.61 -9.73 -13.59
N SER A 138 -5.42 -10.31 -13.64
CA SER A 138 -4.16 -9.57 -13.54
C SER A 138 -3.82 -8.89 -14.87
N VAL A 139 -3.50 -7.61 -14.82
CA VAL A 139 -3.04 -6.84 -15.99
C VAL A 139 -1.53 -6.74 -15.96
N SER A 140 -0.85 -7.24 -17.01
CA SER A 140 0.61 -7.33 -17.09
C SER A 140 1.26 -6.23 -17.90
N ASP A 141 0.58 -5.74 -18.95
CA ASP A 141 1.18 -4.86 -19.94
C ASP A 141 0.29 -3.67 -20.30
N ILE A 142 0.92 -2.53 -20.55
CA ILE A 142 0.26 -1.36 -21.12
C ILE A 142 0.36 -1.46 -22.65
N LEU A 143 -0.75 -1.29 -23.34
CA LEU A 143 -0.79 -1.25 -24.79
C LEU A 143 -0.52 0.18 -25.28
N TYR A 144 0.38 0.28 -26.26
CA TYR A 144 0.78 1.56 -26.86
C TYR A 144 0.57 1.57 -28.38
N LYS A 145 0.17 2.72 -28.90
CA LYS A 145 0.17 3.02 -30.35
C LYS A 145 0.61 4.46 -30.55
N ASP A 146 1.53 4.70 -31.46
CA ASP A 146 2.07 6.03 -31.79
C ASP A 146 2.51 6.82 -30.54
N GLY A 147 3.13 6.12 -29.57
CA GLY A 147 3.59 6.72 -28.33
C GLY A 147 2.48 7.03 -27.29
N LYS A 148 1.23 6.70 -27.54
CA LYS A 148 0.09 6.92 -26.64
C LYS A 148 -0.41 5.63 -26.04
N VAL A 149 -0.97 5.70 -24.82
CA VAL A 149 -1.67 4.57 -24.20
C VAL A 149 -2.95 4.30 -24.96
N ILE A 150 -3.20 3.03 -25.33
CA ILE A 150 -4.44 2.60 -25.98
C ILE A 150 -5.18 1.51 -25.20
N GLY A 151 -4.77 1.24 -23.97
CA GLY A 151 -5.36 0.21 -23.12
C GLY A 151 -4.32 -0.65 -22.41
N ALA A 152 -4.69 -1.89 -22.10
CA ALA A 152 -3.83 -2.81 -21.37
C ALA A 152 -4.07 -4.27 -21.82
N LYS A 153 -3.14 -5.17 -21.44
CA LYS A 153 -3.27 -6.62 -21.68
C LYS A 153 -3.25 -7.36 -20.35
N THR A 154 -4.13 -8.34 -20.18
CA THR A 154 -4.08 -9.25 -19.04
C THR A 154 -2.92 -10.24 -19.19
N ILE A 155 -2.54 -10.89 -18.09
CA ILE A 155 -1.47 -11.90 -18.11
C ILE A 155 -1.90 -13.12 -18.94
N ASP A 156 -0.96 -13.76 -19.61
CA ASP A 156 -1.17 -15.08 -20.22
C ASP A 156 -1.30 -16.12 -19.09
N THR A 157 -2.27 -17.02 -19.16
CA THR A 157 -2.50 -18.10 -18.19
C THR A 157 -2.13 -19.46 -18.77
N GLY A 158 -1.96 -20.48 -17.91
CA GLY A 158 -1.51 -21.79 -18.36
C GLY A 158 -0.05 -21.77 -18.85
N VAL A 159 0.80 -21.02 -18.17
CA VAL A 159 2.26 -20.95 -18.42
C VAL A 159 2.97 -21.48 -17.17
N ASP A 160 3.86 -22.47 -17.36
CA ASP A 160 4.59 -23.10 -16.26
C ASP A 160 5.70 -22.18 -15.69
N HIS A 161 6.33 -22.61 -14.60
CA HIS A 161 7.39 -21.84 -13.93
C HIS A 161 8.66 -21.62 -14.78
N HIS A 162 8.83 -22.38 -15.88
CA HIS A 162 9.89 -22.17 -16.85
C HIS A 162 9.50 -21.24 -18.01
N GLY A 163 8.22 -20.83 -18.09
CA GLY A 163 7.69 -20.00 -19.17
C GLY A 163 7.15 -20.80 -20.36
N ASN A 164 7.00 -22.13 -20.25
CA ASN A 164 6.44 -22.95 -21.30
C ASN A 164 4.91 -22.95 -21.23
N GLN A 165 4.26 -22.99 -22.40
CA GLN A 165 2.81 -23.13 -22.49
C GLN A 165 2.39 -24.54 -22.10
N MET A 166 1.41 -24.64 -21.20
CA MET A 166 0.76 -25.89 -20.81
C MET A 166 -0.47 -26.18 -21.69
N GLU A 167 -1.11 -27.33 -21.53
CA GLU A 167 -2.31 -27.72 -22.31
C GLU A 167 -3.48 -26.74 -22.14
N ASN A 168 -3.60 -26.10 -20.99
CA ASN A 168 -4.62 -25.11 -20.66
C ASN A 168 -4.18 -23.66 -20.96
N PHE A 169 -3.17 -23.45 -21.79
CA PHE A 169 -2.69 -22.11 -22.15
C PHE A 169 -3.80 -21.24 -22.75
N GLN A 170 -3.92 -20.03 -22.22
CA GLN A 170 -4.79 -18.99 -22.76
C GLN A 170 -4.01 -17.68 -22.86
N PRO A 171 -3.94 -17.06 -24.05
CA PRO A 171 -3.31 -15.76 -24.21
C PRO A 171 -4.12 -14.70 -23.48
N GLY A 172 -3.43 -13.75 -22.86
CA GLY A 172 -4.07 -12.64 -22.16
C GLY A 172 -4.92 -11.78 -23.09
N THR A 173 -6.08 -11.38 -22.61
CA THR A 173 -7.03 -10.52 -23.32
C THR A 173 -6.45 -9.11 -23.53
N ARG A 174 -6.54 -8.60 -24.74
CA ARG A 174 -6.25 -7.20 -25.08
C ARG A 174 -7.47 -6.35 -24.78
N ILE A 175 -7.31 -5.31 -23.98
CA ILE A 175 -8.40 -4.37 -23.66
C ILE A 175 -8.02 -3.02 -24.21
N GLU A 176 -8.70 -2.60 -25.26
CA GLU A 176 -8.50 -1.29 -25.87
C GLU A 176 -9.44 -0.28 -25.24
N ALA A 177 -8.92 0.91 -24.89
CA ALA A 177 -9.64 1.96 -24.21
C ALA A 177 -9.25 3.34 -24.74
N LYS A 178 -10.21 4.27 -24.76
CA LYS A 178 -9.94 5.69 -25.06
C LYS A 178 -9.13 6.34 -23.94
N LEU A 179 -9.40 5.95 -22.67
CA LEU A 179 -8.68 6.42 -21.51
C LEU A 179 -8.45 5.26 -20.52
N THR A 180 -7.24 5.12 -20.04
CA THR A 180 -6.88 4.13 -19.01
C THR A 180 -6.53 4.85 -17.70
N ILE A 181 -7.13 4.40 -16.58
CA ILE A 181 -6.94 4.97 -15.25
C ILE A 181 -6.25 3.93 -14.35
N PHE A 182 -5.03 4.25 -13.90
CA PHE A 182 -4.20 3.37 -13.08
C PHE A 182 -4.50 3.60 -11.60
N ALA A 183 -5.20 2.67 -10.98
CA ALA A 183 -5.63 2.66 -9.58
C ALA A 183 -5.05 1.48 -8.77
N GLU A 184 -3.82 1.06 -9.11
CA GLU A 184 -3.19 -0.19 -8.66
C GLU A 184 -2.65 -0.16 -7.20
N GLY A 185 -2.88 0.95 -6.49
CA GLY A 185 -2.40 1.13 -5.12
C GLY A 185 -0.88 1.37 -5.04
N THR A 186 -0.31 1.10 -3.85
CA THR A 186 1.11 1.36 -3.61
C THR A 186 1.99 0.64 -4.63
N ARG A 187 2.96 1.38 -5.21
CA ARG A 187 3.90 0.89 -6.22
C ARG A 187 3.24 0.00 -7.28
N GLY A 188 2.22 0.55 -7.96
CA GLY A 188 1.50 -0.13 -9.04
C GLY A 188 2.45 -0.66 -10.11
N SER A 189 2.24 -1.89 -10.56
CA SER A 189 3.14 -2.55 -11.52
C SER A 189 3.18 -1.84 -12.86
N LEU A 190 2.02 -1.40 -13.36
CA LEU A 190 1.92 -0.66 -14.61
C LEU A 190 2.16 0.83 -14.40
N ALA A 191 1.69 1.39 -13.27
CA ALA A 191 1.91 2.80 -12.94
C ALA A 191 3.41 3.11 -12.90
N LYS A 192 4.26 2.25 -12.28
CA LYS A 192 5.72 2.46 -12.27
C LYS A 192 6.34 2.39 -13.67
N GLN A 193 5.81 1.54 -14.57
CA GLN A 193 6.26 1.46 -15.97
C GLN A 193 5.86 2.73 -16.74
N LEU A 194 4.62 3.19 -16.55
CA LEU A 194 4.11 4.44 -17.16
C LEU A 194 4.95 5.64 -16.72
N ILE A 195 5.17 5.78 -15.41
CA ILE A 195 5.97 6.85 -14.80
C ILE A 195 7.38 6.87 -15.41
N LYS A 196 8.05 5.70 -15.47
CA LYS A 196 9.39 5.58 -16.05
C LYS A 196 9.40 5.89 -17.53
N LYS A 197 8.44 5.37 -18.31
CA LYS A 197 8.39 5.54 -19.77
C LYS A 197 8.26 7.00 -20.20
N TYR A 198 7.44 7.78 -19.50
CA TYR A 198 7.17 9.18 -19.82
C TYR A 198 7.91 10.18 -18.91
N ASP A 199 8.87 9.70 -18.10
CA ASP A 199 9.65 10.54 -17.17
C ASP A 199 8.75 11.43 -16.28
N LEU A 200 7.65 10.85 -15.76
CA LEU A 200 6.66 11.61 -15.00
C LEU A 200 7.15 12.06 -13.62
N GLU A 201 8.28 11.54 -13.16
CA GLU A 201 8.96 11.94 -11.90
C GLU A 201 10.03 13.03 -12.10
N LYS A 202 10.18 13.56 -13.31
CA LYS A 202 11.14 14.63 -13.59
C LYS A 202 10.98 15.78 -12.60
N ASP A 203 12.09 16.21 -11.98
CA ASP A 203 12.16 17.28 -10.97
C ASP A 203 11.36 17.00 -9.67
N LYS A 204 10.88 15.78 -9.47
CA LYS A 204 10.23 15.35 -8.23
C LYS A 204 11.24 14.74 -7.24
N ASN A 205 10.84 14.63 -6.00
CA ASN A 205 11.54 13.80 -5.04
C ASN A 205 11.28 12.32 -5.35
N CYS A 206 12.25 11.47 -5.02
CA CYS A 206 12.02 10.04 -5.03
C CYS A 206 10.91 9.67 -4.05
N GLN A 207 10.02 8.76 -4.45
CA GLN A 207 9.03 8.19 -3.53
C GLN A 207 9.75 7.31 -2.51
N ILE A 208 9.36 7.44 -1.25
CA ILE A 208 9.81 6.62 -0.12
C ILE A 208 8.61 5.93 0.51
N TYR A 209 8.86 4.81 1.18
CA TYR A 209 7.80 3.92 1.64
C TYR A 209 7.99 3.51 3.10
N SER A 210 6.89 3.09 3.73
CA SER A 210 6.90 2.29 4.94
C SER A 210 6.28 0.93 4.69
N LEU A 211 6.64 -0.06 5.50
CA LEU A 211 5.96 -1.35 5.59
C LEU A 211 5.08 -1.35 6.82
N GLY A 212 3.78 -1.55 6.62
CA GLY A 212 2.84 -1.83 7.69
C GLY A 212 2.55 -3.31 7.78
N VAL A 213 2.68 -3.87 8.99
CA VAL A 213 2.20 -5.21 9.34
C VAL A 213 1.01 -5.07 10.28
N LYS A 214 -0.01 -5.91 10.11
CA LYS A 214 -1.27 -5.82 10.84
C LYS A 214 -1.79 -7.20 11.19
N GLU A 215 -2.34 -7.32 12.39
CA GLU A 215 -3.15 -8.46 12.81
C GLU A 215 -4.54 -8.00 13.23
N LEU A 216 -5.52 -8.85 12.98
CA LEU A 216 -6.87 -8.75 13.51
C LEU A 216 -7.08 -9.85 14.54
N TRP A 217 -7.54 -9.48 15.72
CA TRP A 217 -7.79 -10.40 16.82
C TRP A 217 -9.25 -10.39 17.25
N SER A 218 -9.79 -11.54 17.61
CA SER A 218 -11.00 -11.66 18.41
C SER A 218 -10.60 -11.78 19.87
N VAL A 219 -11.12 -10.90 20.72
CA VAL A 219 -10.69 -10.78 22.12
C VAL A 219 -11.88 -10.93 23.07
N PRO A 220 -11.66 -11.30 24.35
CA PRO A 220 -12.72 -11.28 25.37
C PRO A 220 -13.37 -9.89 25.49
N GLU A 221 -14.65 -9.88 25.80
CA GLU A 221 -15.39 -8.65 26.10
C GLU A 221 -14.70 -7.87 27.22
N GLY A 222 -14.60 -6.55 27.04
CA GLY A 222 -13.97 -5.66 28.00
C GLY A 222 -12.47 -5.39 27.79
N ASN A 223 -11.78 -6.15 26.94
CA ASN A 223 -10.39 -5.88 26.63
C ASN A 223 -10.17 -4.52 25.93
N ILE A 224 -11.09 -4.15 25.04
CA ILE A 224 -11.10 -2.87 24.32
C ILE A 224 -12.55 -2.52 23.95
N LYS A 225 -12.87 -1.22 23.90
CA LYS A 225 -14.19 -0.77 23.45
C LYS A 225 -14.15 -0.39 21.97
N PRO A 226 -15.23 -0.62 21.22
CA PRO A 226 -15.36 -0.10 19.86
C PRO A 226 -15.10 1.42 19.80
N GLY A 227 -14.30 1.86 18.84
CA GLY A 227 -13.93 3.27 18.68
C GLY A 227 -12.83 3.78 19.62
N GLU A 228 -12.22 2.94 20.45
CA GLU A 228 -10.96 3.27 21.11
C GLU A 228 -9.81 3.16 20.12
N VAL A 229 -8.98 4.22 20.07
CA VAL A 229 -7.87 4.35 19.14
C VAL A 229 -6.62 4.74 19.92
N TYR A 230 -5.57 3.97 19.74
CA TYR A 230 -4.24 4.25 20.31
C TYR A 230 -3.18 4.23 19.21
N HIS A 231 -2.36 5.28 19.15
CA HIS A 231 -1.14 5.31 18.36
C HIS A 231 0.05 5.22 19.31
N THR A 232 1.03 4.40 18.98
CA THR A 232 2.20 4.20 19.82
C THR A 232 3.48 4.60 19.10
N MET A 233 4.44 5.13 19.85
CA MET A 233 5.77 5.52 19.38
C MET A 233 6.84 4.95 20.31
N GLY A 234 8.08 4.83 19.83
CA GLY A 234 9.22 4.32 20.61
C GLY A 234 9.38 2.81 20.50
N TYR A 235 9.58 2.11 21.62
CA TYR A 235 9.89 0.69 21.63
C TYR A 235 8.92 -0.15 20.75
N PRO A 236 9.45 -1.08 19.91
CA PRO A 236 10.83 -1.58 19.82
C PRO A 236 11.75 -0.78 18.89
N LEU A 237 11.22 0.24 18.24
CA LEU A 237 11.99 1.10 17.33
C LEU A 237 12.95 2.00 18.11
N ASN A 238 14.12 2.29 17.55
CA ASN A 238 15.06 3.25 18.08
C ASN A 238 14.89 4.64 17.45
N LEU A 239 15.68 5.61 17.90
CA LEU A 239 15.56 6.99 17.44
C LEU A 239 15.92 7.22 15.94
N LYS A 240 16.52 6.24 15.26
CA LYS A 240 16.87 6.30 13.84
C LYS A 240 15.82 5.58 12.97
N GLU A 241 14.97 4.75 13.56
CA GLU A 241 13.94 3.99 12.86
C GLU A 241 12.62 4.76 12.92
N PHE A 242 12.18 5.30 11.80
CA PHE A 242 10.90 6.00 11.70
C PHE A 242 9.76 4.99 11.74
N GLY A 243 8.74 5.24 12.56
CA GLY A 243 7.59 4.38 12.63
C GLY A 243 6.81 4.47 13.93
N GLY A 244 5.82 3.59 14.06
CA GLY A 244 4.98 3.47 15.25
C GLY A 244 3.89 2.43 15.07
N GLY A 245 3.23 2.07 16.17
CA GLY A 245 2.16 1.09 16.16
C GLY A 245 0.78 1.72 16.37
N PHE A 246 -0.24 0.90 16.16
CA PHE A 246 -1.62 1.28 16.42
C PHE A 246 -2.41 0.13 17.06
N VAL A 247 -3.43 0.48 17.84
CA VAL A 247 -4.44 -0.42 18.40
C VAL A 247 -5.80 0.20 18.20
N TYR A 248 -6.69 -0.46 17.47
CA TYR A 248 -8.03 0.06 17.15
C TYR A 248 -9.11 -0.92 17.59
N GLY A 249 -10.01 -0.48 18.46
CA GLY A 249 -11.20 -1.22 18.85
C GLY A 249 -12.25 -1.20 17.75
N LEU A 250 -12.65 -2.38 17.32
CA LEU A 250 -13.68 -2.62 16.31
C LEU A 250 -14.93 -3.17 16.98
N ASN A 251 -16.02 -3.32 16.21
CA ASN A 251 -17.21 -4.03 16.67
C ASN A 251 -16.94 -5.53 16.90
N ASP A 252 -17.87 -6.24 17.52
CA ASP A 252 -17.85 -7.69 17.71
C ASP A 252 -16.62 -8.21 18.47
N ASN A 253 -16.18 -7.45 19.49
CA ASN A 253 -15.01 -7.79 20.31
C ASN A 253 -13.75 -8.05 19.46
N LYS A 254 -13.56 -7.29 18.39
CA LYS A 254 -12.37 -7.35 17.55
C LYS A 254 -11.45 -6.18 17.84
N VAL A 255 -10.16 -6.44 17.72
CA VAL A 255 -9.11 -5.42 17.79
C VAL A 255 -8.15 -5.56 16.60
N ALA A 256 -7.89 -4.45 15.92
CA ALA A 256 -6.85 -4.37 14.92
C ALA A 256 -5.59 -3.79 15.56
N VAL A 257 -4.47 -4.50 15.42
CA VAL A 257 -3.16 -4.07 15.91
C VAL A 257 -2.14 -4.09 14.77
N GLY A 258 -1.20 -3.14 14.77
CA GLY A 258 -0.19 -3.12 13.72
C GLY A 258 1.00 -2.25 14.07
N LEU A 259 2.07 -2.45 13.31
CA LEU A 259 3.30 -1.67 13.35
C LEU A 259 3.65 -1.20 11.95
N VAL A 260 3.95 0.07 11.79
CA VAL A 260 4.38 0.69 10.54
C VAL A 260 5.81 1.17 10.70
N VAL A 261 6.70 0.78 9.79
CA VAL A 261 8.13 1.14 9.83
C VAL A 261 8.57 1.68 8.48
N GLY A 262 9.19 2.87 8.49
CA GLY A 262 9.81 3.46 7.29
C GLY A 262 10.95 2.59 6.78
N LEU A 263 11.02 2.40 5.46
CA LEU A 263 11.99 1.49 4.85
C LEU A 263 13.40 2.06 4.72
N GLU A 264 13.66 3.29 5.12
CA GLU A 264 15.00 3.89 5.09
C GLU A 264 15.91 3.49 6.27
N TYR A 265 15.61 2.45 7.02
CA TYR A 265 16.51 1.96 8.07
C TYR A 265 17.83 1.42 7.50
N GLU A 266 18.91 1.58 8.30
CA GLU A 266 20.29 1.24 7.92
C GLU A 266 20.65 -0.24 8.12
N ASP A 267 20.00 -0.92 9.08
CA ASP A 267 20.32 -2.30 9.48
C ASP A 267 19.89 -3.31 8.40
N PRO A 268 20.81 -4.01 7.71
CA PRO A 268 20.46 -5.02 6.71
C PRO A 268 19.73 -6.24 7.28
N THR A 269 19.76 -6.41 8.60
CA THR A 269 19.11 -7.53 9.32
C THR A 269 17.79 -7.13 9.97
N PHE A 270 17.30 -5.89 9.73
CA PHE A 270 16.08 -5.42 10.36
C PHE A 270 14.85 -6.16 9.82
N ASP A 271 14.07 -6.69 10.75
CA ASP A 271 12.87 -7.47 10.46
C ASP A 271 11.64 -6.79 11.04
N VAL A 272 10.75 -6.31 10.15
CA VAL A 272 9.53 -5.58 10.54
C VAL A 272 8.51 -6.50 11.19
N HIS A 273 8.42 -7.76 10.73
CA HIS A 273 7.53 -8.75 11.34
C HIS A 273 7.99 -9.06 12.78
N ASP A 274 9.26 -9.38 12.97
CA ASP A 274 9.79 -9.66 14.30
C ASP A 274 9.70 -8.44 15.23
N ALA A 275 9.91 -7.22 14.69
CA ALA A 275 9.70 -5.99 15.45
C ALA A 275 8.25 -5.85 15.92
N PHE A 276 7.27 -6.20 15.07
CA PHE A 276 5.87 -6.22 15.43
C PHE A 276 5.58 -7.27 16.51
N GLN A 277 6.13 -8.48 16.40
CA GLN A 277 5.97 -9.51 17.43
C GLN A 277 6.55 -9.04 18.78
N VAL A 278 7.73 -8.43 18.79
CA VAL A 278 8.33 -7.83 19.98
C VAL A 278 7.46 -6.69 20.54
N TRP A 279 6.88 -5.84 19.67
CA TRP A 279 5.98 -4.76 20.07
C TRP A 279 4.74 -5.29 20.82
N LYS A 280 4.15 -6.41 20.38
CA LYS A 280 3.00 -7.05 21.04
C LYS A 280 3.32 -7.50 22.48
N THR A 281 4.57 -7.84 22.78
CA THR A 281 4.98 -8.23 24.15
C THR A 281 5.03 -7.08 25.16
N ASN A 282 4.92 -5.82 24.71
CA ASN A 282 4.82 -4.70 25.63
C ASN A 282 3.54 -4.80 26.48
N PRO A 283 3.60 -4.64 27.82
CA PRO A 283 2.44 -4.82 28.69
C PRO A 283 1.23 -3.95 28.32
N PHE A 284 1.46 -2.75 27.76
CA PHE A 284 0.39 -1.88 27.30
C PHE A 284 -0.36 -2.49 26.10
N ILE A 285 0.34 -3.19 25.21
CA ILE A 285 -0.27 -3.82 24.02
C ILE A 285 -0.86 -5.18 24.40
N ALA A 286 -0.10 -6.01 25.11
CA ALA A 286 -0.50 -7.36 25.48
C ALA A 286 -1.85 -7.41 26.23
N LYS A 287 -2.17 -6.37 27.02
CA LYS A 287 -3.45 -6.31 27.75
C LYS A 287 -4.67 -6.35 26.83
N PHE A 288 -4.59 -5.74 25.63
CA PHE A 288 -5.70 -5.73 24.67
C PHE A 288 -5.90 -7.09 24.00
N LEU A 289 -4.83 -7.89 23.89
CA LEU A 289 -4.81 -9.18 23.21
C LEU A 289 -5.00 -10.38 24.17
N LYS A 290 -4.97 -10.13 25.48
CA LYS A 290 -5.02 -11.18 26.51
C LYS A 290 -6.25 -12.06 26.35
N GLY A 291 -6.04 -13.39 26.22
CA GLY A 291 -7.12 -14.37 26.04
C GLY A 291 -7.78 -14.33 24.66
N GLY A 292 -7.28 -13.50 23.75
CA GLY A 292 -7.75 -13.42 22.37
C GLY A 292 -7.20 -14.51 21.47
N LYS A 293 -7.72 -14.53 20.23
CA LYS A 293 -7.27 -15.41 19.14
C LYS A 293 -6.96 -14.58 17.91
N LEU A 294 -5.85 -14.88 17.24
CA LEU A 294 -5.51 -14.30 15.94
C LEU A 294 -6.55 -14.75 14.91
N VAL A 295 -7.06 -13.80 14.12
CA VAL A 295 -8.07 -14.02 13.06
C VAL A 295 -7.44 -13.88 11.68
N GLU A 296 -6.74 -12.76 11.45
CA GLU A 296 -6.08 -12.47 10.17
C GLU A 296 -4.76 -11.75 10.41
N TYR A 297 -3.83 -11.96 9.48
CA TYR A 297 -2.55 -11.25 9.40
C TYR A 297 -2.33 -10.72 7.98
N GLY A 298 -1.66 -9.58 7.87
CA GLY A 298 -1.27 -9.06 6.57
C GLY A 298 -0.19 -8.00 6.64
N ALA A 299 0.42 -7.75 5.48
CA ALA A 299 1.43 -6.72 5.33
C ALA A 299 1.24 -5.94 4.03
N LYS A 300 1.51 -4.63 4.07
CA LYS A 300 1.41 -3.74 2.90
C LYS A 300 2.36 -2.57 3.04
N THR A 301 2.97 -2.17 1.92
CA THR A 301 3.72 -0.91 1.86
C THR A 301 2.77 0.27 1.68
N LEU A 302 3.23 1.44 2.15
CA LEU A 302 2.53 2.72 2.07
C LEU A 302 3.46 3.76 1.45
N PRO A 303 3.01 4.59 0.49
CA PRO A 303 3.83 5.66 -0.06
C PRO A 303 3.89 6.84 0.93
N GLU A 304 5.10 7.27 1.31
CA GLU A 304 5.32 8.30 2.33
C GLU A 304 6.11 9.53 1.85
N GLY A 305 6.48 9.58 0.58
CA GLY A 305 7.26 10.67 0.03
C GLY A 305 6.59 12.06 0.09
N GLY A 306 5.27 12.08 0.26
CA GLY A 306 4.49 13.30 0.41
C GLY A 306 4.40 14.14 -0.85
N TYR A 307 4.03 15.42 -0.71
CA TYR A 307 3.70 16.30 -1.83
C TYR A 307 4.77 16.40 -2.91
N TYR A 308 6.05 16.49 -2.52
CA TYR A 308 7.14 16.63 -3.49
C TYR A 308 7.47 15.37 -4.27
N SER A 309 6.95 14.22 -3.88
CA SER A 309 7.13 12.93 -4.56
C SER A 309 5.94 12.54 -5.44
N ILE A 310 4.91 13.40 -5.54
CA ILE A 310 3.79 13.15 -6.45
C ILE A 310 4.29 13.32 -7.89
N PRO A 311 4.22 12.27 -8.74
CA PRO A 311 4.61 12.39 -10.14
C PRO A 311 3.62 13.27 -10.91
N LYS A 312 3.88 13.56 -12.16
CA LYS A 312 2.86 14.05 -13.08
C LYS A 312 1.82 12.95 -13.29
N LEU A 313 0.56 13.23 -13.02
CA LEU A 313 -0.50 12.23 -12.87
C LEU A 313 -1.26 11.92 -14.16
N TYR A 314 -0.79 12.43 -15.30
CA TYR A 314 -1.45 12.28 -16.58
C TYR A 314 -0.45 12.30 -17.73
N THR A 315 -0.82 11.63 -18.81
CA THR A 315 -0.20 11.68 -20.14
C THR A 315 -1.30 11.40 -21.18
N ASP A 316 -0.98 11.37 -22.47
CA ASP A 316 -1.97 11.04 -23.50
C ASP A 316 -2.71 9.72 -23.19
N ASN A 317 -4.02 9.77 -23.07
CA ASN A 317 -4.94 8.68 -22.79
C ASN A 317 -4.74 7.95 -21.44
N ALA A 318 -4.06 8.58 -20.47
CA ALA A 318 -3.78 7.93 -19.18
C ALA A 318 -3.87 8.88 -17.98
N LEU A 319 -4.42 8.36 -16.84
CA LEU A 319 -4.45 9.02 -15.54
C LEU A 319 -3.94 8.07 -14.45
N ILE A 320 -3.31 8.62 -13.39
CA ILE A 320 -2.87 7.88 -12.19
C ILE A 320 -3.61 8.42 -10.97
N VAL A 321 -4.18 7.52 -10.14
CA VAL A 321 -4.98 7.88 -8.98
C VAL A 321 -4.56 7.12 -7.70
N GLY A 322 -4.97 7.62 -6.55
CA GLY A 322 -4.78 6.96 -5.26
C GLY A 322 -3.31 6.79 -4.84
N ASP A 323 -3.00 5.67 -4.21
CA ASP A 323 -1.64 5.39 -3.73
C ASP A 323 -0.63 5.15 -4.86
N SER A 324 -1.09 4.83 -6.09
CA SER A 324 -0.22 4.83 -7.28
C SER A 324 0.33 6.23 -7.57
N ALA A 325 -0.37 7.28 -7.14
CA ALA A 325 0.06 8.67 -7.19
C ALA A 325 0.79 9.13 -5.91
N GLY A 326 0.89 8.30 -4.88
CA GLY A 326 1.54 8.65 -3.61
C GLY A 326 0.71 9.57 -2.71
N LEU A 327 -0.61 9.48 -2.74
CA LEU A 327 -1.53 10.40 -2.05
C LEU A 327 -1.80 9.99 -0.59
N VAL A 328 -0.81 10.18 0.29
CA VAL A 328 -0.92 9.93 1.73
C VAL A 328 -0.43 11.15 2.50
N THR A 329 -1.24 11.64 3.44
CA THR A 329 -0.84 12.69 4.41
C THR A 329 -0.11 12.03 5.56
N MET A 330 1.20 12.10 5.56
CA MET A 330 2.05 11.34 6.47
C MET A 330 1.82 11.66 7.95
N PRO A 331 1.83 12.94 8.42
CA PRO A 331 1.61 13.22 9.84
C PRO A 331 0.22 12.83 10.34
N ALA A 332 -0.76 12.74 9.46
CA ALA A 332 -2.11 12.28 9.80
C ALA A 332 -2.28 10.75 9.67
N LEU A 333 -1.35 10.05 9.02
CA LEU A 333 -1.46 8.63 8.65
C LEU A 333 -2.76 8.34 7.88
N LYS A 334 -3.12 9.21 6.93
CA LYS A 334 -4.39 9.17 6.19
C LYS A 334 -4.16 9.28 4.69
N GLY A 335 -4.69 8.30 3.95
CA GLY A 335 -4.64 8.26 2.48
C GLY A 335 -5.99 7.98 1.83
N ILE A 336 -6.89 7.24 2.51
CA ILE A 336 -8.14 6.72 1.92
C ILE A 336 -9.02 7.84 1.35
N HIS A 337 -9.26 8.92 2.11
CA HIS A 337 -10.06 10.05 1.67
C HIS A 337 -9.41 10.82 0.51
N LEU A 338 -8.07 10.87 0.47
CA LEU A 338 -7.33 11.46 -0.65
C LEU A 338 -7.41 10.57 -1.89
N ALA A 339 -7.32 9.26 -1.73
CA ALA A 339 -7.49 8.30 -2.81
C ALA A 339 -8.89 8.38 -3.44
N ILE A 340 -9.94 8.41 -2.62
CA ILE A 340 -11.32 8.60 -3.07
C ILE A 340 -11.48 9.96 -3.79
N THR A 341 -10.95 11.04 -3.20
CA THR A 341 -11.00 12.38 -3.80
C THR A 341 -10.31 12.38 -5.16
N SER A 342 -9.11 11.79 -5.27
CA SER A 342 -8.37 11.71 -6.54
C SER A 342 -9.17 10.97 -7.60
N GLY A 343 -9.86 9.89 -7.23
CA GLY A 343 -10.75 9.15 -8.10
C GLY A 343 -11.92 10.01 -8.63
N MET A 344 -12.58 10.77 -7.74
CA MET A 344 -13.66 11.68 -8.17
C MET A 344 -13.16 12.78 -9.11
N LEU A 345 -11.95 13.31 -8.88
CA LEU A 345 -11.36 14.34 -9.75
C LEU A 345 -10.94 13.77 -11.11
N ALA A 346 -10.42 12.55 -11.13
CA ALA A 346 -10.14 11.82 -12.37
C ALA A 346 -11.43 11.54 -13.16
N ALA A 347 -12.51 11.17 -12.48
CA ALA A 347 -13.82 10.97 -13.08
C ALA A 347 -14.37 12.24 -13.75
N LYS A 348 -14.25 13.40 -13.09
CA LYS A 348 -14.62 14.70 -13.68
C LYS A 348 -13.81 14.99 -14.94
N THR A 349 -12.50 14.78 -14.88
CA THR A 349 -11.59 14.97 -16.02
C THR A 349 -11.95 14.02 -17.17
N ALA A 350 -12.21 12.74 -16.87
CA ALA A 350 -12.61 11.74 -17.85
C ALA A 350 -13.94 12.10 -18.53
N ALA A 351 -14.94 12.56 -17.77
CA ALA A 351 -16.22 12.99 -18.33
C ALA A 351 -16.09 14.22 -19.23
N GLU A 352 -15.21 15.17 -18.91
CA GLU A 352 -14.90 16.31 -19.78
C GLU A 352 -14.20 15.86 -21.07
N ALA A 353 -13.21 14.92 -20.95
CA ALA A 353 -12.49 14.36 -22.09
C ALA A 353 -13.43 13.58 -23.03
N LEU A 354 -14.33 12.76 -22.49
CA LEU A 354 -15.35 12.02 -23.25
C LEU A 354 -16.29 12.97 -23.99
N SER A 355 -16.77 14.03 -23.30
CA SER A 355 -17.70 15.01 -23.92
C SER A 355 -17.07 15.75 -25.10
N LYS A 356 -15.74 15.92 -25.10
CA LYS A 356 -15.00 16.62 -26.18
C LYS A 356 -14.32 15.66 -27.15
N ASN A 357 -14.33 14.36 -26.84
CA ASN A 357 -13.55 13.32 -27.50
C ASN A 357 -12.05 13.70 -27.62
N ASP A 358 -11.50 14.33 -26.57
CA ASP A 358 -10.10 14.76 -26.48
C ASP A 358 -9.45 14.20 -25.23
N PHE A 359 -8.53 13.24 -25.43
CA PHE A 359 -7.77 12.54 -24.39
C PHE A 359 -6.29 12.91 -24.44
N SER A 360 -5.95 14.02 -25.07
CA SER A 360 -4.58 14.52 -25.10
C SER A 360 -4.09 14.89 -23.71
N GLU A 361 -2.78 14.86 -23.53
CA GLU A 361 -2.12 15.31 -22.30
C GLU A 361 -2.59 16.72 -21.90
N LYS A 362 -2.77 17.62 -22.89
CA LYS A 362 -3.29 18.97 -22.67
C LYS A 362 -4.70 18.96 -22.06
N ALA A 363 -5.61 18.15 -22.59
CA ALA A 363 -6.97 18.02 -22.05
C ALA A 363 -6.96 17.42 -20.65
N LEU A 364 -6.15 16.36 -20.44
CA LEU A 364 -6.06 15.66 -19.17
C LEU A 364 -5.30 16.46 -18.07
N SER A 365 -4.57 17.54 -18.42
CA SER A 365 -3.97 18.46 -17.45
C SER A 365 -5.01 19.13 -16.53
N ARG A 366 -6.29 19.08 -16.91
CA ARG A 366 -7.42 19.50 -16.07
C ARG A 366 -7.41 18.79 -14.71
N TYR A 367 -6.98 17.53 -14.67
CA TYR A 367 -6.86 16.75 -13.45
C TYR A 367 -5.92 17.43 -12.42
N GLU A 368 -4.75 17.89 -12.85
CA GLU A 368 -3.81 18.60 -11.97
C GLU A 368 -4.40 19.90 -11.43
N SER A 369 -5.13 20.66 -12.27
CA SER A 369 -5.79 21.88 -11.83
C SER A 369 -6.82 21.60 -10.73
N LEU A 370 -7.66 20.57 -10.93
CA LEU A 370 -8.64 20.14 -9.93
C LEU A 370 -7.99 19.66 -8.62
N MET A 371 -6.86 18.98 -8.72
CA MET A 371 -6.08 18.53 -7.55
C MET A 371 -5.60 19.71 -6.71
N LYS A 372 -5.10 20.78 -7.34
CA LYS A 372 -4.61 22.00 -6.65
C LYS A 372 -5.71 22.71 -5.85
N ASP A 373 -6.95 22.65 -6.32
CA ASP A 373 -8.10 23.27 -5.64
C ASP A 373 -8.75 22.37 -4.57
N SER A 374 -8.31 21.12 -4.47
CA SER A 374 -8.93 20.09 -3.64
C SER A 374 -8.34 20.00 -2.22
N VAL A 375 -8.95 19.13 -1.40
CA VAL A 375 -8.43 18.71 -0.08
C VAL A 375 -7.04 18.08 -0.17
N ILE A 376 -6.69 17.45 -1.31
CA ILE A 376 -5.39 16.82 -1.51
C ILE A 376 -4.27 17.87 -1.36
N TYR A 377 -4.35 18.97 -2.08
CA TYR A 377 -3.38 20.05 -1.95
C TYR A 377 -3.40 20.67 -0.55
N LYS A 378 -4.60 20.95 -0.02
CA LYS A 378 -4.78 21.59 1.29
C LYS A 378 -4.19 20.77 2.45
N GLU A 379 -4.21 19.45 2.37
CA GLU A 379 -3.67 18.59 3.42
C GLU A 379 -2.19 18.22 3.18
N MET A 380 -1.76 17.99 1.93
CA MET A 380 -0.41 17.53 1.66
C MET A 380 0.62 18.67 1.55
N TYR A 381 0.23 19.83 1.01
CA TYR A 381 1.17 20.95 0.81
C TYR A 381 1.69 21.57 2.11
N PRO A 382 0.89 21.78 3.16
CA PRO A 382 1.39 22.29 4.43
C PRO A 382 2.40 21.39 5.15
N VAL A 383 2.43 20.11 4.82
CA VAL A 383 3.33 19.11 5.42
C VAL A 383 4.36 18.54 4.44
N ARG A 384 4.60 19.23 3.33
CA ARG A 384 5.41 18.79 2.18
C ARG A 384 6.85 18.38 2.48
N ASN A 385 7.42 18.87 3.60
CA ASN A 385 8.76 18.55 4.09
C ASN A 385 8.75 17.67 5.36
N PHE A 386 7.57 17.15 5.76
CA PHE A 386 7.45 16.43 7.02
C PHE A 386 8.33 15.17 7.04
N ARG A 387 8.10 14.27 6.14
CA ARG A 387 8.75 12.94 6.15
C ARG A 387 10.26 13.04 5.92
N GLN A 388 10.69 13.90 5.00
CA GLN A 388 12.10 14.13 4.69
C GLN A 388 12.88 14.70 5.87
N GLY A 389 12.21 15.46 6.75
CA GLY A 389 12.82 15.99 7.98
C GLY A 389 13.29 14.91 8.94
N PHE A 390 12.69 13.72 8.90
CA PHE A 390 13.06 12.60 9.75
C PHE A 390 14.23 11.74 9.23
N SER A 391 14.78 12.03 8.07
CA SER A 391 15.92 11.29 7.49
C SER A 391 17.17 11.27 8.39
N LYS A 392 17.26 12.22 9.35
CA LYS A 392 18.33 12.30 10.35
C LYS A 392 17.88 11.85 11.75
N GLY A 393 16.78 11.10 11.84
CA GLY A 393 16.23 10.54 13.06
C GLY A 393 15.15 11.38 13.71
N LEU A 394 14.52 10.80 14.74
CA LEU A 394 13.31 11.36 15.38
C LEU A 394 13.51 12.74 16.03
N LEU A 395 14.66 13.02 16.65
CA LEU A 395 14.89 14.31 17.32
C LEU A 395 14.96 15.46 16.32
N ILE A 396 15.75 15.30 15.26
CA ILE A 396 15.89 16.32 14.21
C ILE A 396 14.57 16.46 13.44
N GLY A 397 13.90 15.34 13.16
CA GLY A 397 12.59 15.31 12.53
C GLY A 397 11.53 16.05 13.34
N GLY A 398 11.50 15.85 14.66
CA GLY A 398 10.60 16.55 15.56
C GLY A 398 10.82 18.06 15.59
N LEU A 399 12.08 18.52 15.63
CA LEU A 399 12.43 19.94 15.53
C LEU A 399 12.01 20.50 14.17
N ASN A 400 12.29 19.81 13.07
CA ASN A 400 11.81 20.20 11.74
C ASN A 400 10.29 20.32 11.70
N PHE A 401 9.58 19.35 12.26
CA PHE A 401 8.11 19.39 12.31
C PHE A 401 7.59 20.61 13.06
N GLY A 402 8.22 21.00 14.19
CA GLY A 402 7.92 22.25 14.89
C GLY A 402 8.07 23.47 13.99
N THR A 403 9.12 23.53 13.16
CA THR A 403 9.31 24.63 12.20
C THR A 403 8.25 24.65 11.09
N LEU A 404 7.80 23.46 10.63
CA LEU A 404 6.74 23.36 9.62
C LEU A 404 5.41 23.90 10.15
N LEU A 405 5.08 23.65 11.43
CA LEU A 405 3.87 24.16 12.06
C LEU A 405 3.85 25.69 12.11
N ILE A 406 5.00 26.31 12.42
CA ILE A 406 5.12 27.78 12.53
C ILE A 406 5.13 28.44 11.13
N THR A 407 5.75 27.79 10.12
CA THR A 407 5.97 28.38 8.79
C THR A 407 4.92 27.97 7.75
N GLY A 408 3.83 27.31 8.14
CA GLY A 408 2.83 26.79 7.19
C GLY A 408 3.42 25.78 6.20
N GLY A 409 4.38 24.97 6.66
CA GLY A 409 5.00 23.89 5.88
C GLY A 409 6.22 24.30 5.05
N ALA A 410 6.62 25.57 5.05
CA ALA A 410 7.81 26.00 4.31
C ALA A 410 9.10 25.42 4.92
N GLY A 411 9.20 25.42 6.26
CA GLY A 411 10.44 25.12 6.96
C GLY A 411 11.50 26.22 6.71
N PHE A 412 12.70 26.04 7.27
CA PHE A 412 13.80 26.99 7.07
C PHE A 412 14.74 26.60 5.91
N PHE A 413 14.64 25.38 5.39
CA PHE A 413 15.61 24.81 4.44
C PHE A 413 15.04 24.62 3.02
N GLY A 414 13.85 25.15 2.73
CA GLY A 414 13.20 24.96 1.43
C GLY A 414 12.78 23.52 1.17
N LYS A 415 12.89 23.06 -0.10
CA LYS A 415 12.55 21.69 -0.50
C LYS A 415 13.60 20.70 0.02
N LEU A 416 13.25 19.88 1.00
CA LEU A 416 14.08 18.78 1.46
C LEU A 416 14.02 17.62 0.45
N LYS A 417 15.17 17.00 0.17
CA LYS A 417 15.28 15.85 -0.76
C LYS A 417 14.99 14.54 -0.04
N SER A 418 14.47 13.56 -0.78
CA SER A 418 14.41 12.15 -0.40
C SER A 418 15.35 11.32 -1.27
N HIS A 419 15.73 10.16 -0.77
CA HIS A 419 16.57 9.17 -1.46
C HIS A 419 15.81 7.84 -1.48
N PRO A 420 16.08 6.95 -2.45
CA PRO A 420 15.46 5.63 -2.49
C PRO A 420 15.72 4.84 -1.18
N ASP A 421 14.70 4.18 -0.66
CA ASP A 421 14.79 3.43 0.60
C ASP A 421 15.91 2.37 0.60
N LYS A 422 16.17 1.75 -0.56
CA LYS A 422 17.25 0.76 -0.73
C LYS A 422 18.64 1.33 -0.44
N ASP A 423 18.86 2.62 -0.75
CA ASP A 423 20.16 3.28 -0.60
C ASP A 423 20.51 3.58 0.86
N ALA A 424 19.54 3.54 1.76
CA ALA A 424 19.77 3.69 3.20
C ALA A 424 20.39 2.44 3.84
N THR A 425 20.16 1.26 3.25
CA THR A 425 20.68 -0.01 3.79
C THR A 425 22.20 -0.03 3.73
N LYS A 426 22.84 -0.27 4.87
CA LYS A 426 24.31 -0.43 4.96
C LYS A 426 24.71 -1.86 4.66
N THR A 427 25.89 -2.02 4.07
CA THR A 427 26.50 -3.36 3.98
C THR A 427 26.81 -3.92 5.36
N LEU A 428 27.01 -5.23 5.48
CA LEU A 428 27.41 -5.88 6.74
C LEU A 428 28.69 -5.28 7.34
N SER A 429 29.63 -4.83 6.50
CA SER A 429 30.89 -4.20 6.93
C SER A 429 30.73 -2.74 7.37
N GLU A 430 29.76 -2.01 6.80
CA GLU A 430 29.51 -0.59 7.09
C GLU A 430 28.57 -0.40 8.28
N PHE A 431 27.67 -1.35 8.53
CA PHE A 431 26.73 -1.27 9.65
C PHE A 431 27.47 -1.44 10.97
N LYS A 432 27.52 -0.36 11.75
CA LYS A 432 28.20 -0.35 13.06
C LYS A 432 27.24 -0.45 14.24
N GLY A 433 25.93 -0.56 13.95
CA GLY A 433 24.90 -0.76 14.95
C GLY A 433 24.87 -2.20 15.50
N LYS A 434 24.03 -2.42 16.48
CA LYS A 434 23.73 -3.77 16.96
C LYS A 434 22.66 -4.37 16.03
N PRO A 435 22.94 -5.53 15.39
CA PRO A 435 21.98 -6.21 14.52
C PRO A 435 20.63 -6.47 15.22
N PHE A 436 19.55 -6.43 14.47
CA PHE A 436 18.19 -6.52 15.02
C PHE A 436 18.00 -7.73 15.93
N LYS A 437 18.37 -8.94 15.48
CA LYS A 437 18.22 -10.17 16.28
C LYS A 437 19.00 -10.14 17.60
N GLU A 438 20.15 -9.47 17.64
CA GLU A 438 20.91 -9.30 18.88
C GLU A 438 20.28 -8.29 19.84
N ARG A 439 19.59 -7.26 19.32
CA ARG A 439 18.84 -6.29 20.14
C ARG A 439 17.74 -6.97 20.95
N PHE A 440 17.14 -8.01 20.36
CA PHE A 440 15.96 -8.70 20.90
C PHE A 440 16.21 -10.17 21.23
N LYS A 441 17.47 -10.56 21.46
CA LYS A 441 17.84 -11.92 21.88
C LYS A 441 17.00 -12.36 23.08
N GLY A 442 16.38 -13.56 22.99
CA GLY A 442 15.47 -14.13 23.98
C GLY A 442 14.05 -13.51 23.99
N LYS A 443 13.68 -12.74 22.94
CA LYS A 443 12.31 -12.24 22.71
C LYS A 443 11.71 -12.71 21.38
N LEU A 444 12.45 -13.49 20.62
CA LEU A 444 12.04 -14.03 19.31
C LEU A 444 11.72 -15.53 19.41
N ASP A 445 11.51 -16.04 20.63
CA ASP A 445 10.97 -17.38 20.87
C ASP A 445 9.43 -17.23 20.89
N PHE A 446 8.80 -17.50 19.75
CA PHE A 446 7.36 -17.26 19.54
C PHE A 446 6.53 -18.30 20.30
N ASP A 447 5.65 -17.82 21.19
CA ASP A 447 4.81 -18.66 22.06
C ASP A 447 3.57 -19.23 21.38
N LYS A 448 3.26 -18.81 20.14
CA LYS A 448 2.08 -19.20 19.35
C LYS A 448 0.74 -18.89 20.03
N VAL A 449 0.77 -18.01 21.02
CA VAL A 449 -0.40 -17.51 21.75
C VAL A 449 -0.54 -16.00 21.55
N LEU A 450 0.53 -15.25 21.85
CA LEU A 450 0.62 -13.81 21.63
C LEU A 450 1.52 -13.47 20.44
N THR A 451 2.55 -14.27 20.20
CA THR A 451 3.59 -14.04 19.21
C THR A 451 3.71 -15.24 18.27
N PHE A 452 3.89 -14.98 16.97
CA PHE A 452 3.89 -15.98 15.92
C PHE A 452 5.09 -15.81 15.00
N ASP A 453 5.58 -16.92 14.43
CA ASP A 453 6.55 -16.90 13.35
C ASP A 453 5.89 -16.50 12.02
N LYS A 454 6.71 -16.12 11.03
CA LYS A 454 6.22 -15.66 9.71
C LYS A 454 5.36 -16.70 9.00
N VAL A 455 5.72 -17.98 9.08
CA VAL A 455 4.99 -19.08 8.42
C VAL A 455 3.58 -19.21 9.02
N THR A 456 3.49 -19.16 10.34
CA THR A 456 2.19 -19.17 11.03
C THR A 456 1.34 -17.97 10.61
N ASP A 457 1.92 -16.77 10.54
CA ASP A 457 1.20 -15.57 10.13
C ASP A 457 0.79 -15.61 8.65
N VAL A 458 1.60 -16.19 7.76
CA VAL A 458 1.26 -16.42 6.34
C VAL A 458 -0.03 -17.25 6.23
N TYR A 459 -0.19 -18.30 7.03
CA TYR A 459 -1.43 -19.07 7.07
C TYR A 459 -2.66 -18.20 7.36
N TYR A 460 -2.55 -17.25 8.30
CA TYR A 460 -3.63 -16.31 8.64
C TYR A 460 -3.87 -15.21 7.60
N SER A 461 -3.03 -15.09 6.59
CA SER A 461 -3.25 -14.15 5.47
C SER A 461 -4.19 -14.70 4.39
N GLY A 462 -4.53 -15.99 4.45
CA GLY A 462 -5.32 -16.66 3.42
C GLY A 462 -4.63 -16.69 2.05
N VAL A 463 -3.30 -16.51 2.03
CA VAL A 463 -2.54 -16.47 0.78
C VAL A 463 -2.64 -17.80 0.03
N ASN A 464 -2.92 -17.70 -1.25
CA ASN A 464 -2.95 -18.84 -2.17
C ASN A 464 -2.35 -18.44 -3.52
N HIS A 465 -1.40 -19.23 -4.01
CA HIS A 465 -0.80 -19.08 -5.33
C HIS A 465 -0.77 -20.41 -6.05
N ASP A 466 -0.93 -20.37 -7.35
CA ASP A 466 -0.64 -21.50 -8.22
C ASP A 466 0.89 -21.70 -8.25
N GLU A 467 1.36 -22.83 -7.71
CA GLU A 467 2.79 -23.14 -7.63
C GLU A 467 3.41 -23.42 -9.01
N GLN A 468 2.59 -23.75 -10.02
CA GLN A 468 3.06 -24.03 -11.38
C GLN A 468 3.25 -22.77 -12.21
N GLN A 469 2.73 -21.60 -11.77
CA GLN A 469 2.85 -20.36 -12.54
C GLN A 469 4.27 -19.81 -12.61
N VAL A 470 4.53 -18.95 -13.57
CA VAL A 470 5.77 -18.14 -13.61
C VAL A 470 5.91 -17.35 -12.31
N PRO A 471 7.05 -17.45 -11.58
CA PRO A 471 7.24 -16.69 -10.37
C PRO A 471 7.08 -15.18 -10.60
N HIS A 472 6.22 -14.55 -9.81
CA HIS A 472 5.97 -13.11 -9.89
C HIS A 472 7.02 -12.27 -9.14
N VAL A 473 7.88 -12.94 -8.38
CA VAL A 473 9.07 -12.38 -7.73
C VAL A 473 10.31 -12.83 -8.49
N LYS A 474 11.02 -11.88 -9.11
CA LYS A 474 12.11 -12.17 -10.04
C LYS A 474 13.43 -11.56 -9.57
N ILE A 475 14.50 -12.36 -9.55
CA ILE A 475 15.87 -11.87 -9.45
C ILE A 475 16.28 -11.32 -10.82
N ASN A 476 16.62 -10.03 -10.88
CA ASN A 476 16.91 -9.36 -12.17
C ASN A 476 18.20 -9.83 -12.83
N ASN A 477 19.26 -10.05 -12.03
CA ASN A 477 20.55 -10.57 -12.49
C ASN A 477 21.14 -11.43 -11.36
N PRO A 478 21.15 -12.77 -11.49
CA PRO A 478 21.62 -13.67 -10.43
C PRO A 478 23.07 -13.43 -10.00
N GLU A 479 23.99 -13.15 -10.94
CA GLU A 479 25.40 -12.92 -10.62
C GLU A 479 25.58 -11.63 -9.80
N SER A 480 24.97 -10.54 -10.26
CA SER A 480 24.98 -9.26 -9.55
C SER A 480 24.29 -9.38 -8.19
N PHE A 481 23.18 -10.11 -8.14
CA PHE A 481 22.46 -10.36 -6.89
C PHE A 481 23.33 -11.10 -5.87
N ASN A 482 24.00 -12.16 -6.28
CA ASN A 482 24.93 -12.90 -5.42
C ASN A 482 26.08 -12.03 -4.93
N ALA A 483 26.69 -11.25 -5.83
CA ALA A 483 27.82 -10.39 -5.49
C ALA A 483 27.44 -9.23 -4.55
N ILE A 484 26.27 -8.66 -4.71
CA ILE A 484 25.80 -7.52 -3.93
C ILE A 484 24.97 -8.01 -2.76
N ASN A 485 23.78 -8.57 -3.01
CA ASN A 485 22.78 -8.82 -1.96
C ASN A 485 23.21 -9.92 -1.00
N ILE A 486 23.80 -11.01 -1.48
CA ILE A 486 24.24 -12.09 -0.58
C ILE A 486 25.55 -11.71 0.10
N LYS A 487 26.61 -11.41 -0.67
CA LYS A 487 27.95 -11.24 -0.10
C LYS A 487 28.14 -9.95 0.69
N GLN A 488 27.55 -8.83 0.25
CA GLN A 488 27.76 -7.54 0.90
C GLN A 488 26.71 -7.24 1.97
N TYR A 489 25.44 -7.64 1.75
CA TYR A 489 24.33 -7.30 2.62
C TYR A 489 23.77 -8.50 3.41
N GLY A 490 24.20 -9.75 3.16
CA GLY A 490 23.73 -10.93 3.86
C GLY A 490 22.31 -11.35 3.49
N ALA A 491 21.89 -11.12 2.24
CA ALA A 491 20.53 -11.37 1.73
C ALA A 491 19.44 -10.69 2.58
N PRO A 492 19.36 -9.35 2.63
CA PRO A 492 18.44 -8.62 3.50
C PRO A 492 16.96 -8.92 3.20
N CYS A 493 16.66 -9.48 2.01
CA CYS A 493 15.32 -9.91 1.64
C CYS A 493 14.73 -10.96 2.57
N GLN A 494 15.52 -11.83 3.18
CA GLN A 494 15.03 -12.80 4.18
C GLN A 494 14.52 -12.13 5.47
N PHE A 495 15.00 -10.93 5.79
CA PHE A 495 14.59 -10.18 6.98
C PHE A 495 13.44 -9.24 6.70
N PHE A 496 13.55 -8.37 5.67
CA PHE A 496 12.49 -7.40 5.39
C PHE A 496 11.21 -8.03 4.80
N CYS A 497 11.27 -9.27 4.32
CA CYS A 497 10.06 -9.98 3.88
C CYS A 497 9.23 -10.41 5.08
N SER A 498 7.96 -9.97 5.10
CA SER A 498 7.02 -10.26 6.20
C SER A 498 6.30 -11.60 6.04
N SER A 499 6.64 -12.39 4.99
CA SER A 499 5.95 -13.64 4.64
C SER A 499 6.90 -14.78 4.25
N GLU A 500 8.19 -14.68 4.65
CA GLU A 500 9.20 -15.75 4.44
C GLU A 500 9.29 -16.27 3.00
N VAL A 501 9.21 -15.34 2.03
CA VAL A 501 9.40 -15.66 0.60
C VAL A 501 10.86 -16.02 0.30
N TYR A 502 11.81 -15.51 1.07
CA TYR A 502 13.23 -15.63 0.81
C TYR A 502 13.95 -16.39 1.92
N GLU A 503 14.63 -17.47 1.56
CA GLU A 503 15.46 -18.28 2.46
C GLU A 503 16.89 -18.38 1.91
N LEU A 504 17.88 -17.94 2.70
CA LEU A 504 19.27 -18.11 2.35
C LEU A 504 19.75 -19.50 2.82
N HIS A 505 19.90 -20.42 1.88
CA HIS A 505 20.42 -21.74 2.14
C HIS A 505 21.96 -21.75 1.98
N THR A 506 22.66 -22.38 2.92
CA THR A 506 24.11 -22.60 2.82
C THR A 506 24.36 -24.10 2.80
N ASP A 507 24.96 -24.59 1.73
CA ASP A 507 25.30 -26.00 1.58
C ASP A 507 26.51 -26.42 2.46
N LYS A 508 26.83 -27.73 2.45
CA LYS A 508 27.94 -28.29 3.24
C LYS A 508 29.32 -27.76 2.81
N ASN A 509 29.44 -27.19 1.62
CA ASN A 509 30.66 -26.63 1.06
C ASN A 509 30.76 -25.11 1.29
N GLY A 510 29.78 -24.50 1.97
CA GLY A 510 29.72 -23.07 2.22
C GLY A 510 29.16 -22.27 1.01
N HIS A 511 28.63 -22.91 -0.01
CA HIS A 511 27.97 -22.24 -1.12
C HIS A 511 26.59 -21.73 -0.65
N GLN A 512 26.32 -20.47 -0.92
CA GLN A 512 25.07 -19.80 -0.54
C GLN A 512 24.16 -19.63 -1.75
N GLU A 513 22.90 -20.03 -1.59
CA GLU A 513 21.85 -19.93 -2.58
C GLU A 513 20.61 -19.33 -1.94
N LEU A 514 19.94 -18.40 -2.66
CA LEU A 514 18.64 -17.88 -2.25
C LEU A 514 17.52 -18.74 -2.83
N ARG A 515 16.76 -19.38 -1.94
CA ARG A 515 15.51 -20.05 -2.29
C ARG A 515 14.35 -19.05 -2.24
N ILE A 516 13.41 -19.17 -3.17
CA ILE A 516 12.27 -18.27 -3.31
C ILE A 516 10.99 -19.07 -3.20
N HIS A 517 10.23 -18.84 -2.14
CA HIS A 517 8.93 -19.40 -1.83
C HIS A 517 7.84 -18.39 -2.26
N ALA A 518 7.67 -18.22 -3.59
CA ALA A 518 6.77 -17.22 -4.15
C ALA A 518 5.31 -17.43 -3.73
N GLU A 519 4.94 -18.67 -3.41
CA GLU A 519 3.64 -19.08 -2.88
C GLU A 519 3.26 -18.40 -1.56
N ASN A 520 4.24 -17.99 -0.75
CA ASN A 520 4.02 -17.28 0.51
C ASN A 520 3.77 -15.76 0.34
N CYS A 521 3.85 -15.23 -0.88
CA CYS A 521 3.89 -13.79 -1.12
C CYS A 521 2.54 -13.11 -0.90
N MET A 522 2.46 -12.19 0.07
CA MET A 522 1.28 -11.36 0.38
C MET A 522 1.18 -10.07 -0.45
N HIS A 523 1.98 -9.91 -1.49
CA HIS A 523 1.97 -8.73 -2.38
C HIS A 523 2.26 -7.39 -1.67
N CYS A 524 3.06 -7.39 -0.61
CA CYS A 524 3.45 -6.15 0.09
C CYS A 524 4.40 -5.26 -0.73
N LYS A 525 5.15 -5.84 -1.68
CA LYS A 525 6.10 -5.18 -2.60
C LYS A 525 7.36 -4.59 -1.94
N THR A 526 7.65 -4.93 -0.70
CA THR A 526 8.85 -4.47 0.01
C THR A 526 10.12 -4.84 -0.75
N CYS A 527 10.18 -6.04 -1.33
CA CYS A 527 11.31 -6.51 -2.10
C CYS A 527 11.64 -5.65 -3.33
N ASP A 528 10.63 -5.19 -4.06
CA ASP A 528 10.77 -4.28 -5.23
C ASP A 528 11.20 -2.85 -4.83
N ILE A 529 11.11 -2.51 -3.53
CA ILE A 529 11.45 -1.18 -3.00
C ILE A 529 12.81 -1.20 -2.30
N LYS A 530 13.07 -2.22 -1.46
CA LYS A 530 14.16 -2.22 -0.47
C LYS A 530 15.39 -3.01 -0.89
N THR A 531 15.31 -3.84 -1.95
CA THR A 531 16.45 -4.67 -2.36
C THR A 531 17.59 -3.80 -2.92
N PRO A 532 18.80 -3.85 -2.34
CA PRO A 532 19.96 -3.14 -2.88
C PRO A 532 20.24 -3.46 -4.35
N GLY A 533 20.63 -2.44 -5.13
CA GLY A 533 20.97 -2.60 -6.54
C GLY A 533 19.80 -3.01 -7.45
N ASP A 534 18.54 -2.78 -7.04
CA ASP A 534 17.35 -3.23 -7.76
C ASP A 534 17.35 -4.75 -8.06
N GLY A 535 17.90 -5.55 -7.16
CA GLY A 535 18.14 -6.98 -7.36
C GLY A 535 16.89 -7.82 -7.54
N ILE A 536 15.72 -7.34 -7.04
CA ILE A 536 14.44 -8.04 -7.13
C ILE A 536 13.39 -7.13 -7.77
N THR A 537 12.61 -7.71 -8.68
CA THR A 537 11.40 -7.08 -9.25
C THR A 537 10.17 -7.88 -8.89
N TRP A 538 9.13 -7.20 -8.39
CA TRP A 538 7.80 -7.75 -8.21
C TRP A 538 6.94 -7.45 -9.44
N SER A 539 6.30 -8.49 -10.00
CA SER A 539 5.31 -8.40 -11.09
C SER A 539 3.98 -8.98 -10.63
N VAL A 540 2.93 -8.84 -11.44
CA VAL A 540 1.64 -9.45 -11.09
C VAL A 540 1.69 -10.97 -11.27
N PRO A 541 1.11 -11.77 -10.34
CA PRO A 541 0.88 -13.21 -10.53
C PRO A 541 -0.36 -13.44 -11.40
N ASN A 542 -0.72 -14.70 -11.62
CA ASN A 542 -2.01 -15.10 -12.19
C ASN A 542 -3.17 -14.42 -11.43
N GLY A 543 -4.24 -14.12 -12.15
CA GLY A 543 -5.42 -13.52 -11.56
C GLY A 543 -6.07 -14.42 -10.51
N GLY A 544 -6.63 -13.84 -9.46
CA GLY A 544 -7.18 -14.56 -8.31
C GLY A 544 -6.17 -15.03 -7.28
N ASN A 545 -4.87 -14.97 -7.59
CA ASN A 545 -3.79 -15.37 -6.68
C ASN A 545 -3.37 -14.26 -5.72
N GLY A 546 -2.88 -14.64 -4.55
CA GLY A 546 -2.38 -13.73 -3.51
C GLY A 546 -3.10 -13.89 -2.18
N PRO A 547 -3.05 -12.88 -1.29
CA PRO A 547 -3.76 -12.91 -0.02
C PRO A 547 -5.28 -12.85 -0.24
N ASP A 548 -6.04 -13.39 0.71
CA ASP A 548 -7.50 -13.33 0.70
C ASP A 548 -8.03 -12.73 2.00
N PHE A 549 -7.85 -11.42 2.14
CA PHE A 549 -8.28 -10.68 3.32
C PHE A 549 -9.80 -10.53 3.37
N GLN A 550 -10.42 -11.08 4.41
CA GLN A 550 -11.86 -11.02 4.60
C GLN A 550 -12.30 -9.79 5.42
N ASN A 551 -11.51 -9.41 6.42
CA ASN A 551 -11.89 -8.38 7.41
C ASN A 551 -10.84 -7.27 7.60
N MET A 552 -9.77 -7.23 6.77
CA MET A 552 -8.68 -6.25 6.90
C MET A 552 -9.00 -4.84 6.40
#